data_742ff5305d6368e0f58715a22c70ce94
#
_entry.id   742ff5305d6368e0f58715a22c70ce94
#
_cell.length_a   1.000
_cell.length_b   1.000
_cell.length_c   1.000
_cell.angle_alpha   90.00
_cell.angle_beta   90.00
_cell.angle_gamma   90.00
#
_symmetry.space_group_name_H-M   'P 1'
#
loop_
_entity.id
_entity.type
_entity.pdbx_description
1 polymer ?
#
loop_
_entity_poly.entity_id
_entity_poly.type
_entity_poly.pdbx_seq_one_letter_code
_entity_poly.pdbx_strand_id
1 'polypeptide(L)'
;MRAVRTNDRPHPRPLSHRARGALCLLALLHWPAVGWGACEDPPARRVSWLRCDKQGVDLTGADLREAVLTQVNLSNAKLTGARLSGADLGRAILSNADFTGAALRGTRLVSAQLDRAVLVGASMAGARLDRAVLAGTNLSQADLSDAGLYQTDLSGANLTGANLSKATLTQADLTDAKLVGAMLTGAVLSRAVLENAVLSGANLNGAKLDGTNLLGTDFTGADLGTATLADARINGARFTDAKLDSTIWVDRRRCRPGSVAECQ
;
A
#
# COMPACT_ATOMS: atom_id res chain seq x y z
N MET A 1 46.21 17.73 80.29
CA MET A 1 45.61 18.90 79.62
C MET A 1 44.69 18.43 78.54
N ARG A 2 43.42 18.90 78.55
CA ARG A 2 42.34 18.82 77.55
C ARG A 2 41.76 17.44 77.23
N ALA A 3 40.56 17.27 77.75
CA ALA A 3 39.55 16.25 77.47
C ALA A 3 39.02 16.30 76.02
N VAL A 4 38.71 15.16 75.49
CA VAL A 4 37.83 15.04 74.31
C VAL A 4 36.58 14.27 74.72
N ARG A 5 35.45 14.92 74.59
CA ARG A 5 34.08 14.41 74.84
C ARG A 5 33.66 13.43 73.77
N THR A 6 33.19 12.25 74.16
CA THR A 6 32.41 11.30 73.40
C THR A 6 30.96 11.75 73.40
N ASN A 7 30.37 11.78 72.24
CA ASN A 7 28.98 12.17 71.98
C ASN A 7 28.18 10.90 71.68
N ASP A 8 27.57 10.30 72.66
CA ASP A 8 26.60 9.24 72.58
C ASP A 8 25.26 9.80 72.12
N ARG A 9 24.71 9.31 71.00
CA ARG A 9 23.32 9.49 70.64
C ARG A 9 22.61 8.13 70.67
N PRO A 10 21.47 8.05 71.37
CA PRO A 10 20.72 6.78 71.46
C PRO A 10 19.90 6.43 70.24
N HIS A 11 19.84 5.14 69.94
CA HIS A 11 18.97 4.55 68.93
C HIS A 11 17.51 4.65 69.35
N PRO A 12 16.58 4.95 68.42
CA PRO A 12 15.14 4.81 68.69
C PRO A 12 14.67 3.35 68.46
N ARG A 13 13.89 2.91 69.46
CA ARG A 13 13.19 1.59 69.49
C ARG A 13 12.06 1.53 68.50
N PRO A 14 11.64 0.32 68.02
CA PRO A 14 10.50 0.14 67.13
C PRO A 14 9.18 0.29 67.89
N LEU A 15 8.24 1.05 67.32
CA LEU A 15 6.87 1.18 67.79
C LEU A 15 5.94 0.20 67.09
N SER A 16 5.16 -0.44 67.92
CA SER A 16 4.17 -1.47 67.60
C SER A 16 2.91 -0.95 66.90
N HIS A 17 2.25 -1.87 66.20
CA HIS A 17 0.95 -1.77 65.53
C HIS A 17 -0.17 -1.02 66.30
N ARG A 18 -0.93 -0.24 65.57
CA ARG A 18 -2.37 0.00 65.51
C ARG A 18 -2.73 1.47 65.38
N ALA A 19 -3.26 1.82 64.19
CA ALA A 19 -4.47 2.66 64.08
C ALA A 19 -4.80 2.92 62.58
N ARG A 20 -5.87 2.37 62.16
CA ARG A 20 -7.05 2.91 61.46
C ARG A 20 -6.85 4.15 60.54
N GLY A 21 -7.11 3.93 59.27
CA GLY A 21 -8.00 4.75 58.45
C GLY A 21 -7.59 6.19 58.19
N ALA A 22 -6.91 6.42 57.08
CA ALA A 22 -7.04 7.65 56.32
C ALA A 22 -6.89 7.33 54.84
N LEU A 23 -7.98 7.46 54.07
CA LEU A 23 -7.96 7.48 52.64
C LEU A 23 -7.09 8.67 52.19
N CYS A 24 -5.84 8.42 51.80
CA CYS A 24 -5.11 9.30 50.93
C CYS A 24 -5.49 8.94 49.49
N LEU A 25 -6.44 9.67 48.91
CA LEU A 25 -6.64 9.82 47.49
C LEU A 25 -5.37 10.42 46.87
N LEU A 26 -4.39 9.56 46.57
CA LEU A 26 -3.36 9.89 45.62
C LEU A 26 -4.03 9.89 44.22
N ALA A 27 -4.50 11.06 43.81
CA ALA A 27 -4.74 11.35 42.43
C ALA A 27 -3.41 11.10 41.69
N LEU A 28 -3.24 9.89 41.16
CA LEU A 28 -2.25 9.59 40.13
C LEU A 28 -2.61 10.48 38.95
N LEU A 29 -1.91 11.61 38.87
CA LEU A 29 -1.81 12.39 37.63
C LEU A 29 -1.39 11.44 36.55
N HIS A 30 -2.36 10.93 35.79
CA HIS A 30 -2.14 10.29 34.51
C HIS A 30 -1.62 11.37 33.56
N TRP A 31 -0.31 11.58 33.57
CA TRP A 31 0.33 12.23 32.47
C TRP A 31 0.12 11.31 31.27
N PRO A 32 -0.54 11.75 30.20
CA PRO A 32 -0.55 10.94 29.00
C PRO A 32 0.92 10.82 28.57
N ALA A 33 1.45 9.61 28.64
CA ALA A 33 2.73 9.30 28.03
C ALA A 33 2.59 9.59 26.54
N VAL A 34 3.08 10.75 26.13
CA VAL A 34 3.13 11.13 24.71
C VAL A 34 4.06 10.14 24.03
N GLY A 35 3.52 9.22 23.23
CA GLY A 35 4.23 8.79 22.07
C GLY A 35 4.64 7.34 21.87
N TRP A 36 4.25 6.37 22.67
CA TRP A 36 4.40 4.95 22.31
C TRP A 36 3.02 4.31 22.38
N GLY A 37 2.36 4.15 21.21
CA GLY A 37 1.11 3.40 21.14
C GLY A 37 1.32 2.05 21.80
N ALA A 38 0.48 1.69 22.76
CA ALA A 38 0.58 0.39 23.38
C ALA A 38 0.15 -0.65 22.34
N CYS A 39 1.01 -1.62 22.05
CA CYS A 39 0.65 -2.69 21.10
C CYS A 39 -0.59 -3.45 21.56
N GLU A 40 -0.94 -3.35 22.83
CA GLU A 40 -2.13 -3.96 23.43
C GLU A 40 -3.42 -3.14 23.24
N ASP A 41 -3.32 -1.91 22.72
CA ASP A 41 -4.52 -1.11 22.47
C ASP A 41 -5.45 -1.85 21.49
N PRO A 42 -6.77 -1.85 21.75
CA PRO A 42 -7.72 -2.46 20.84
C PRO A 42 -7.76 -1.73 19.49
N PRO A 43 -8.20 -2.41 18.40
CA PRO A 43 -8.35 -1.76 17.11
C PRO A 43 -9.37 -0.61 17.21
N ALA A 44 -8.93 0.58 16.83
CA ALA A 44 -9.74 1.79 16.88
C ALA A 44 -9.26 2.83 15.86
N ARG A 45 -10.13 3.76 15.52
CA ARG A 45 -9.73 4.94 14.73
C ARG A 45 -8.60 5.69 15.42
N ARG A 46 -7.54 6.05 14.66
CA ARG A 46 -6.34 6.74 15.15
C ARG A 46 -5.50 5.96 16.16
N VAL A 47 -5.74 4.67 16.32
CA VAL A 47 -4.86 3.82 17.13
C VAL A 47 -3.42 3.92 16.62
N SER A 48 -2.46 3.84 17.53
CA SER A 48 -1.04 3.83 17.17
C SER A 48 -0.43 2.47 17.51
N TRP A 49 -0.13 1.68 16.48
CA TRP A 49 0.60 0.41 16.57
C TRP A 49 1.96 0.51 15.88
N LEU A 50 2.64 1.64 16.09
CA LEU A 50 3.98 1.87 15.54
C LEU A 50 4.93 0.73 15.93
N ARG A 51 5.47 0.03 14.92
CA ARG A 51 6.40 -1.11 15.07
C ARG A 51 5.86 -2.28 15.90
N CYS A 52 4.57 -2.37 16.13
CA CYS A 52 3.98 -3.49 16.85
C CYS A 52 3.99 -4.77 16.01
N ASP A 53 4.10 -5.92 16.68
CA ASP A 53 3.86 -7.22 16.07
C ASP A 53 2.38 -7.61 16.26
N LYS A 54 1.66 -7.70 15.16
CA LYS A 54 0.25 -8.05 15.05
C LYS A 54 0.04 -9.15 14.02
N GLN A 55 1.06 -10.00 13.83
CA GLN A 55 1.01 -11.10 12.88
C GLN A 55 -0.22 -11.99 13.12
N GLY A 56 -0.93 -12.33 12.04
CA GLY A 56 -2.07 -13.26 12.06
C GLY A 56 -3.32 -12.76 12.80
N VAL A 57 -3.33 -11.50 13.27
CA VAL A 57 -4.47 -10.94 14.01
C VAL A 57 -5.73 -10.89 13.13
N ASP A 58 -6.88 -11.12 13.72
CA ASP A 58 -8.19 -10.93 13.07
C ASP A 58 -8.69 -9.49 13.31
N LEU A 59 -8.70 -8.70 12.25
CA LEU A 59 -9.15 -7.31 12.18
C LEU A 59 -10.30 -7.15 11.18
N THR A 60 -11.06 -8.24 10.95
CA THR A 60 -12.19 -8.22 10.02
C THR A 60 -13.19 -7.11 10.40
N GLY A 61 -13.46 -6.20 9.47
CA GLY A 61 -14.35 -5.06 9.67
C GLY A 61 -13.85 -3.97 10.63
N ALA A 62 -12.64 -4.09 11.18
CA ALA A 62 -12.10 -3.15 12.17
C ALA A 62 -12.02 -1.71 11.63
N ASP A 63 -12.27 -0.72 12.49
CA ASP A 63 -12.14 0.71 12.16
C ASP A 63 -10.74 1.21 12.54
N LEU A 64 -9.85 1.22 11.57
CA LEU A 64 -8.46 1.66 11.68
C LEU A 64 -8.20 2.95 10.88
N ARG A 65 -9.25 3.75 10.64
CA ARG A 65 -9.10 5.01 9.91
C ARG A 65 -8.14 5.96 10.61
N GLU A 66 -7.25 6.57 9.83
CA GLU A 66 -6.23 7.52 10.33
C GLU A 66 -5.28 6.89 11.37
N ALA A 67 -5.24 5.56 11.49
CA ALA A 67 -4.35 4.85 12.41
C ALA A 67 -2.87 5.02 12.01
N VAL A 68 -1.98 5.04 13.00
CA VAL A 68 -0.53 5.04 12.83
C VAL A 68 -0.02 3.61 12.92
N LEU A 69 0.17 2.99 11.76
CA LEU A 69 0.57 1.59 11.60
C LEU A 69 1.95 1.47 10.93
N THR A 70 2.77 2.52 11.03
CA THR A 70 4.10 2.57 10.42
C THR A 70 4.97 1.44 10.97
N GLN A 71 5.55 0.64 10.07
CA GLN A 71 6.40 -0.51 10.40
C GLN A 71 5.71 -1.59 11.27
N VAL A 72 4.38 -1.63 11.31
CA VAL A 72 3.63 -2.72 11.98
C VAL A 72 3.85 -4.03 11.21
N ASN A 73 3.93 -5.14 11.94
CA ASN A 73 3.86 -6.47 11.35
C ASN A 73 2.40 -6.97 11.40
N LEU A 74 1.74 -7.00 10.26
CA LEU A 74 0.39 -7.53 10.03
C LEU A 74 0.44 -8.70 9.02
N SER A 75 1.59 -9.37 8.89
CA SER A 75 1.69 -10.54 8.01
C SER A 75 0.65 -11.59 8.39
N ASN A 76 0.03 -12.20 7.39
CA ASN A 76 -1.05 -13.18 7.55
C ASN A 76 -2.29 -12.67 8.33
N ALA A 77 -2.43 -11.37 8.58
CA ALA A 77 -3.58 -10.81 9.28
C ALA A 77 -4.84 -10.86 8.40
N LYS A 78 -6.01 -10.96 9.04
CA LYS A 78 -7.31 -10.86 8.37
C LYS A 78 -7.83 -9.42 8.50
N LEU A 79 -7.91 -8.71 7.38
CA LEU A 79 -8.37 -7.33 7.30
C LEU A 79 -9.57 -7.20 6.34
N THR A 80 -10.30 -8.32 6.11
CA THR A 80 -11.47 -8.35 5.23
C THR A 80 -12.48 -7.28 5.65
N GLY A 81 -12.84 -6.38 4.73
CA GLY A 81 -13.76 -5.27 4.99
C GLY A 81 -13.28 -4.23 6.00
N ALA A 82 -12.03 -4.29 6.46
CA ALA A 82 -11.48 -3.31 7.41
C ALA A 82 -11.44 -1.89 6.81
N ARG A 83 -11.57 -0.89 7.67
CA ARG A 83 -11.60 0.53 7.31
C ARG A 83 -10.27 1.17 7.68
N LEU A 84 -9.41 1.43 6.69
CA LEU A 84 -8.06 1.97 6.85
C LEU A 84 -7.87 3.32 6.14
N SER A 85 -8.95 3.96 5.69
CA SER A 85 -8.83 5.21 4.94
C SER A 85 -7.99 6.24 5.71
N GLY A 86 -6.97 6.80 5.04
CA GLY A 86 -6.04 7.76 5.62
C GLY A 86 -5.06 7.20 6.66
N ALA A 87 -5.03 5.88 6.89
CA ALA A 87 -4.05 5.27 7.79
C ALA A 87 -2.61 5.34 7.22
N ASP A 88 -1.60 5.36 8.09
CA ASP A 88 -0.19 5.28 7.72
C ASP A 88 0.36 3.88 7.97
N LEU A 89 0.54 3.11 6.90
CA LEU A 89 1.14 1.77 6.84
C LEU A 89 2.55 1.82 6.20
N GLY A 90 3.23 2.94 6.26
CA GLY A 90 4.57 3.07 5.68
C GLY A 90 5.54 2.02 6.23
N ARG A 91 6.21 1.28 5.34
CA ARG A 91 7.14 0.18 5.68
C ARG A 91 6.52 -0.93 6.54
N ALA A 92 5.19 -1.08 6.56
CA ALA A 92 4.52 -2.19 7.24
C ALA A 92 4.81 -3.52 6.53
N ILE A 93 4.80 -4.61 7.29
CA ILE A 93 4.88 -5.98 6.77
C ILE A 93 3.47 -6.53 6.70
N LEU A 94 2.98 -6.72 5.47
CA LEU A 94 1.61 -7.10 5.14
C LEU A 94 1.57 -8.37 4.27
N SER A 95 2.68 -9.09 4.19
CA SER A 95 2.81 -10.28 3.35
C SER A 95 1.72 -11.31 3.70
N ASN A 96 1.05 -11.84 2.67
CA ASN A 96 -0.08 -12.79 2.79
C ASN A 96 -1.28 -12.26 3.60
N ALA A 97 -1.40 -10.98 3.90
CA ALA A 97 -2.58 -10.44 4.61
C ALA A 97 -3.79 -10.39 3.67
N ASP A 98 -5.00 -10.56 4.23
CA ASP A 98 -6.26 -10.52 3.49
C ASP A 98 -6.98 -9.19 3.70
N PHE A 99 -6.95 -8.34 2.69
CA PHE A 99 -7.64 -7.04 2.60
C PHE A 99 -8.87 -7.09 1.69
N THR A 100 -9.47 -8.26 1.46
CA THR A 100 -10.62 -8.39 0.57
C THR A 100 -11.72 -7.38 0.95
N GLY A 101 -12.12 -6.52 0.00
CA GLY A 101 -13.13 -5.49 0.20
C GLY A 101 -12.77 -4.39 1.21
N ALA A 102 -11.51 -4.30 1.65
CA ALA A 102 -11.09 -3.28 2.62
C ALA A 102 -11.11 -1.86 2.02
N ALA A 103 -11.39 -0.86 2.87
CA ALA A 103 -11.37 0.54 2.50
C ALA A 103 -10.00 1.16 2.82
N LEU A 104 -9.16 1.33 1.79
CA LEU A 104 -7.78 1.84 1.86
C LEU A 104 -7.62 3.19 1.15
N ARG A 105 -8.71 3.95 0.99
CA ARG A 105 -8.68 5.22 0.27
C ARG A 105 -7.70 6.22 0.92
N GLY A 106 -6.77 6.75 0.12
CA GLY A 106 -5.76 7.70 0.60
C GLY A 106 -4.79 7.14 1.64
N THR A 107 -4.73 5.83 1.81
CA THR A 107 -3.81 5.15 2.73
C THR A 107 -2.37 5.31 2.27
N ARG A 108 -1.45 5.53 3.19
CA ARG A 108 -0.03 5.59 2.93
C ARG A 108 0.60 4.21 3.11
N LEU A 109 1.08 3.60 2.02
CA LEU A 109 1.70 2.27 1.96
C LEU A 109 3.13 2.35 1.39
N VAL A 110 3.79 3.51 1.51
CA VAL A 110 5.12 3.74 0.94
C VAL A 110 6.13 2.72 1.49
N SER A 111 6.79 2.00 0.58
CA SER A 111 7.75 0.93 0.91
C SER A 111 7.17 -0.20 1.79
N ALA A 112 5.86 -0.42 1.81
CA ALA A 112 5.24 -1.55 2.52
C ALA A 112 5.49 -2.85 1.74
N GLN A 113 5.51 -3.98 2.46
CA GLN A 113 5.67 -5.33 1.92
C GLN A 113 4.29 -6.01 1.90
N LEU A 114 3.71 -6.17 0.71
CA LEU A 114 2.39 -6.77 0.50
C LEU A 114 2.48 -8.04 -0.39
N ASP A 115 3.67 -8.61 -0.52
CA ASP A 115 3.84 -9.78 -1.38
C ASP A 115 2.79 -10.87 -1.05
N ARG A 116 2.15 -11.41 -2.11
CA ARG A 116 1.07 -12.41 -2.02
C ARG A 116 -0.14 -12.01 -1.17
N ALA A 117 -0.31 -10.74 -0.80
CA ALA A 117 -1.52 -10.28 -0.12
C ALA A 117 -2.74 -10.39 -1.05
N VAL A 118 -3.92 -10.49 -0.46
CA VAL A 118 -5.21 -10.53 -1.17
C VAL A 118 -5.91 -9.18 -1.00
N LEU A 119 -6.11 -8.46 -2.10
CA LEU A 119 -6.73 -7.13 -2.13
C LEU A 119 -7.93 -7.10 -3.10
N VAL A 120 -8.62 -8.24 -3.25
CA VAL A 120 -9.76 -8.38 -4.15
C VAL A 120 -10.84 -7.36 -3.81
N GLY A 121 -11.22 -6.51 -4.80
CA GLY A 121 -12.25 -5.50 -4.60
C GLY A 121 -11.92 -4.43 -3.55
N ALA A 122 -10.66 -4.31 -3.11
CA ALA A 122 -10.26 -3.27 -2.16
C ALA A 122 -10.38 -1.88 -2.78
N SER A 123 -10.85 -0.89 -1.99
CA SER A 123 -10.94 0.51 -2.41
C SER A 123 -9.66 1.24 -2.02
N MET A 124 -8.76 1.47 -2.98
CA MET A 124 -7.43 2.06 -2.81
C MET A 124 -7.28 3.39 -3.56
N ALA A 125 -8.38 4.04 -3.92
CA ALA A 125 -8.32 5.29 -4.68
C ALA A 125 -7.44 6.34 -3.96
N GLY A 126 -6.47 6.92 -4.68
CA GLY A 126 -5.51 7.88 -4.16
C GLY A 126 -4.54 7.33 -3.12
N ALA A 127 -4.45 6.01 -2.94
CA ALA A 127 -3.46 5.41 -2.04
C ALA A 127 -2.03 5.65 -2.54
N ARG A 128 -1.06 5.72 -1.62
CA ARG A 128 0.35 5.92 -1.93
C ARG A 128 1.14 4.64 -1.69
N LEU A 129 1.51 3.98 -2.78
CA LEU A 129 2.23 2.70 -2.79
C LEU A 129 3.66 2.85 -3.35
N ASP A 130 4.21 4.06 -3.39
CA ASP A 130 5.53 4.29 -3.94
C ASP A 130 6.57 3.34 -3.32
N ARG A 131 7.31 2.62 -4.15
CA ARG A 131 8.33 1.61 -3.74
C ARG A 131 7.80 0.48 -2.87
N ALA A 132 6.50 0.22 -2.86
CA ALA A 132 5.94 -0.95 -2.18
C ALA A 132 6.23 -2.22 -2.99
N VAL A 133 6.25 -3.36 -2.30
CA VAL A 133 6.39 -4.69 -2.90
C VAL A 133 5.03 -5.37 -2.91
N LEU A 134 4.48 -5.57 -4.10
CA LEU A 134 3.18 -6.22 -4.34
C LEU A 134 3.35 -7.46 -5.24
N ALA A 135 4.53 -8.07 -5.24
CA ALA A 135 4.80 -9.22 -6.08
C ALA A 135 3.80 -10.36 -5.79
N GLY A 136 3.17 -10.87 -6.86
CA GLY A 136 2.19 -11.95 -6.77
C GLY A 136 0.91 -11.63 -6.00
N THR A 137 0.60 -10.36 -5.71
CA THR A 137 -0.65 -9.94 -5.05
C THR A 137 -1.89 -10.21 -5.92
N ASN A 138 -3.02 -10.43 -5.28
CA ASN A 138 -4.31 -10.47 -5.95
C ASN A 138 -5.05 -9.13 -5.76
N LEU A 139 -5.00 -8.27 -6.77
CA LEU A 139 -5.64 -6.96 -6.85
C LEU A 139 -6.85 -6.97 -7.80
N SER A 140 -7.39 -8.17 -8.11
CA SER A 140 -8.52 -8.24 -9.03
C SER A 140 -9.70 -7.40 -8.55
N GLN A 141 -10.32 -6.63 -9.47
CA GLN A 141 -11.43 -5.72 -9.20
C GLN A 141 -11.12 -4.60 -8.18
N ALA A 142 -9.87 -4.39 -7.78
CA ALA A 142 -9.50 -3.31 -6.87
C ALA A 142 -9.61 -1.93 -7.54
N ASP A 143 -9.96 -0.90 -6.76
CA ASP A 143 -9.96 0.49 -7.21
C ASP A 143 -8.65 1.19 -6.79
N LEU A 144 -7.73 1.33 -7.75
CA LEU A 144 -6.44 2.01 -7.63
C LEU A 144 -6.45 3.35 -8.40
N SER A 145 -7.63 3.91 -8.67
CA SER A 145 -7.72 5.19 -9.38
C SER A 145 -6.94 6.29 -8.66
N ASP A 146 -6.24 7.12 -9.42
CA ASP A 146 -5.38 8.19 -8.90
C ASP A 146 -4.27 7.74 -7.91
N ALA A 147 -4.00 6.44 -7.80
CA ALA A 147 -2.99 5.92 -6.86
C ALA A 147 -1.56 6.23 -7.31
N GLY A 148 -0.66 6.46 -6.35
CA GLY A 148 0.78 6.58 -6.55
C GLY A 148 1.47 5.22 -6.46
N LEU A 149 2.05 4.75 -7.56
CA LEU A 149 2.71 3.45 -7.71
C LEU A 149 4.12 3.62 -8.30
N TYR A 150 4.79 4.73 -7.97
CA TYR A 150 6.15 5.00 -8.47
C TYR A 150 7.13 3.94 -7.95
N GLN A 151 7.87 3.30 -8.88
CA GLN A 151 8.84 2.23 -8.57
C GLN A 151 8.25 1.08 -7.73
N THR A 152 6.98 0.80 -7.87
CA THR A 152 6.30 -0.30 -7.18
C THR A 152 6.61 -1.62 -7.91
N ASP A 153 6.88 -2.68 -7.15
CA ASP A 153 6.99 -4.05 -7.68
C ASP A 153 5.60 -4.69 -7.70
N LEU A 154 5.06 -4.90 -8.89
CA LEU A 154 3.79 -5.58 -9.18
C LEU A 154 4.03 -6.86 -10.00
N SER A 155 5.25 -7.41 -9.98
CA SER A 155 5.60 -8.59 -10.77
C SER A 155 4.68 -9.77 -10.42
N GLY A 156 4.14 -10.41 -11.46
CA GLY A 156 3.19 -11.51 -11.32
C GLY A 156 1.85 -11.17 -10.63
N ALA A 157 1.56 -9.90 -10.36
CA ALA A 157 0.33 -9.49 -9.70
C ALA A 157 -0.90 -9.74 -10.60
N ASN A 158 -2.03 -10.08 -9.98
CA ASN A 158 -3.32 -10.18 -10.66
C ASN A 158 -4.12 -8.89 -10.51
N LEU A 159 -4.19 -8.09 -11.56
CA LEU A 159 -4.92 -6.83 -11.67
C LEU A 159 -6.14 -6.96 -12.60
N THR A 160 -6.65 -8.18 -12.81
CA THR A 160 -7.79 -8.41 -13.70
C THR A 160 -8.99 -7.57 -13.30
N GLY A 161 -9.49 -6.74 -14.22
CA GLY A 161 -10.62 -5.84 -13.99
C GLY A 161 -10.35 -4.71 -12.98
N ALA A 162 -9.12 -4.49 -12.54
CA ALA A 162 -8.78 -3.40 -11.63
C ALA A 162 -8.93 -2.02 -12.30
N ASN A 163 -9.26 -1.01 -11.51
CA ASN A 163 -9.31 0.38 -11.95
C ASN A 163 -8.00 1.09 -11.59
N LEU A 164 -7.16 1.36 -12.57
CA LEU A 164 -5.91 2.12 -12.48
C LEU A 164 -6.01 3.46 -13.21
N SER A 165 -7.22 3.96 -13.43
CA SER A 165 -7.41 5.23 -14.15
C SER A 165 -6.64 6.36 -13.47
N LYS A 166 -5.82 7.10 -14.25
CA LYS A 166 -4.96 8.19 -13.79
C LYS A 166 -3.90 7.80 -12.73
N ALA A 167 -3.72 6.51 -12.46
CA ALA A 167 -2.65 6.06 -11.56
C ALA A 167 -1.26 6.39 -12.12
N THR A 168 -0.29 6.61 -11.23
CA THR A 168 1.11 6.90 -11.59
C THR A 168 1.97 5.66 -11.35
N LEU A 169 2.25 4.90 -12.42
CA LEU A 169 3.06 3.68 -12.42
C LEU A 169 4.45 3.91 -13.04
N THR A 170 4.96 5.14 -12.99
CA THR A 170 6.28 5.45 -13.55
C THR A 170 7.35 4.58 -12.93
N GLN A 171 8.14 3.88 -13.77
CA GLN A 171 9.19 2.94 -13.35
C GLN A 171 8.68 1.75 -12.49
N ALA A 172 7.38 1.44 -12.49
CA ALA A 172 6.85 0.24 -11.83
C ALA A 172 7.26 -1.02 -12.61
N ASP A 173 7.42 -2.13 -11.90
CA ASP A 173 7.62 -3.45 -12.48
C ASP A 173 6.31 -4.23 -12.49
N LEU A 174 5.80 -4.50 -13.70
CA LEU A 174 4.60 -5.31 -13.97
C LEU A 174 4.95 -6.56 -14.79
N THR A 175 6.19 -7.04 -14.69
CA THR A 175 6.61 -8.27 -15.38
C THR A 175 5.65 -9.42 -15.03
N ASP A 176 5.18 -10.14 -16.06
CA ASP A 176 4.23 -11.25 -15.92
C ASP A 176 2.88 -10.90 -15.26
N ALA A 177 2.56 -9.61 -15.05
CA ALA A 177 1.30 -9.19 -14.43
C ALA A 177 0.09 -9.45 -15.32
N LYS A 178 -1.07 -9.72 -14.70
CA LYS A 178 -2.35 -9.94 -15.40
C LYS A 178 -3.24 -8.71 -15.25
N LEU A 179 -3.45 -7.96 -16.33
CA LEU A 179 -4.29 -6.77 -16.39
C LEU A 179 -5.47 -6.94 -17.36
N VAL A 180 -5.98 -8.17 -17.49
CA VAL A 180 -7.10 -8.47 -18.41
C VAL A 180 -8.29 -7.60 -18.06
N GLY A 181 -8.79 -6.82 -19.04
CA GLY A 181 -9.93 -5.92 -18.86
C GLY A 181 -9.72 -4.79 -17.85
N ALA A 182 -8.49 -4.51 -17.41
CA ALA A 182 -8.20 -3.42 -16.47
C ALA A 182 -8.46 -2.04 -17.11
N MET A 183 -8.83 -1.06 -16.29
CA MET A 183 -8.99 0.34 -16.70
C MET A 183 -7.72 1.13 -16.37
N LEU A 184 -7.00 1.58 -17.40
CA LEU A 184 -5.77 2.37 -17.31
C LEU A 184 -5.93 3.73 -18.00
N THR A 185 -7.15 4.23 -18.15
CA THR A 185 -7.42 5.50 -18.85
C THR A 185 -6.60 6.62 -18.22
N GLY A 186 -5.74 7.26 -19.01
CA GLY A 186 -4.88 8.36 -18.57
C GLY A 186 -3.81 7.97 -17.55
N ALA A 187 -3.57 6.69 -17.32
CA ALA A 187 -2.50 6.21 -16.44
C ALA A 187 -1.11 6.58 -16.97
N VAL A 188 -0.14 6.80 -16.08
CA VAL A 188 1.24 7.14 -16.41
C VAL A 188 2.15 5.95 -16.12
N LEU A 189 2.54 5.22 -17.18
CA LEU A 189 3.41 4.05 -17.12
C LEU A 189 4.82 4.33 -17.69
N SER A 190 5.20 5.59 -17.86
CA SER A 190 6.48 5.92 -18.47
C SER A 190 7.65 5.19 -17.82
N ARG A 191 8.48 4.52 -18.64
CA ARG A 191 9.62 3.71 -18.20
C ARG A 191 9.26 2.52 -17.29
N ALA A 192 8.01 2.10 -17.23
CA ALA A 192 7.62 0.88 -16.53
C ALA A 192 8.10 -0.36 -17.30
N VAL A 193 8.16 -1.51 -16.63
CA VAL A 193 8.44 -2.81 -17.21
C VAL A 193 7.14 -3.60 -17.24
N LEU A 194 6.69 -3.99 -18.43
CA LEU A 194 5.48 -4.81 -18.66
C LEU A 194 5.85 -6.09 -19.45
N GLU A 195 7.07 -6.58 -19.29
CA GLU A 195 7.52 -7.76 -20.00
C GLU A 195 6.59 -8.95 -19.71
N ASN A 196 6.08 -9.60 -20.78
CA ASN A 196 5.11 -10.70 -20.75
C ASN A 196 3.78 -10.37 -20.05
N ALA A 197 3.49 -9.12 -19.72
CA ALA A 197 2.22 -8.75 -19.09
C ALA A 197 1.04 -9.01 -20.04
N VAL A 198 -0.13 -9.34 -19.48
CA VAL A 198 -1.35 -9.61 -20.24
C VAL A 198 -2.35 -8.47 -20.03
N LEU A 199 -2.52 -7.63 -21.05
CA LEU A 199 -3.44 -6.48 -21.08
C LEU A 199 -4.60 -6.70 -22.05
N SER A 200 -4.96 -7.95 -22.32
CA SER A 200 -6.03 -8.24 -23.28
C SER A 200 -7.35 -7.60 -22.85
N GLY A 201 -7.99 -6.87 -23.78
CA GLY A 201 -9.22 -6.10 -23.52
C GLY A 201 -9.09 -4.95 -22.54
N ALA A 202 -7.88 -4.57 -22.10
CA ALA A 202 -7.68 -3.43 -21.21
C ALA A 202 -7.96 -2.09 -21.89
N ASN A 203 -8.40 -1.09 -21.13
CA ASN A 203 -8.61 0.27 -21.61
C ASN A 203 -7.42 1.16 -21.22
N LEU A 204 -6.56 1.48 -22.18
CA LEU A 204 -5.39 2.37 -22.03
C LEU A 204 -5.59 3.72 -22.74
N ASN A 205 -6.83 4.13 -22.99
CA ASN A 205 -7.09 5.38 -23.71
C ASN A 205 -6.39 6.55 -23.01
N GLY A 206 -5.56 7.29 -23.75
CA GLY A 206 -4.78 8.41 -23.24
C GLY A 206 -3.66 8.04 -22.24
N ALA A 207 -3.34 6.75 -22.05
CA ALA A 207 -2.26 6.33 -21.18
C ALA A 207 -0.88 6.74 -21.74
N LYS A 208 0.10 6.97 -20.86
CA LYS A 208 1.48 7.32 -21.21
C LYS A 208 2.40 6.12 -20.98
N LEU A 209 2.84 5.50 -22.09
CA LEU A 209 3.75 4.34 -22.08
C LEU A 209 5.13 4.70 -22.68
N ASP A 210 5.54 5.96 -22.61
CA ASP A 210 6.79 6.40 -23.21
C ASP A 210 8.01 5.71 -22.57
N GLY A 211 8.86 5.11 -23.39
CA GLY A 211 10.07 4.41 -22.95
C GLY A 211 9.82 3.14 -22.15
N THR A 212 8.60 2.57 -22.19
CA THR A 212 8.27 1.32 -21.48
C THR A 212 8.94 0.10 -22.13
N ASN A 213 9.22 -0.93 -21.31
CA ASN A 213 9.56 -2.26 -21.79
C ASN A 213 8.26 -3.08 -21.95
N LEU A 214 7.86 -3.34 -23.20
CA LEU A 214 6.66 -4.07 -23.58
C LEU A 214 7.01 -5.42 -24.28
N LEU A 215 8.17 -5.98 -24.01
CA LEU A 215 8.60 -7.23 -24.63
C LEU A 215 7.59 -8.34 -24.31
N GLY A 216 7.09 -9.00 -25.37
CA GLY A 216 6.13 -10.11 -25.21
C GLY A 216 4.77 -9.73 -24.62
N THR A 217 4.48 -8.45 -24.41
CA THR A 217 3.21 -7.98 -23.84
C THR A 217 2.02 -8.29 -24.75
N ASP A 218 0.90 -8.73 -24.17
CA ASP A 218 -0.33 -9.01 -24.89
C ASP A 218 -1.36 -7.89 -24.77
N PHE A 219 -1.56 -7.11 -25.85
CA PHE A 219 -2.58 -6.07 -25.99
C PHE A 219 -3.78 -6.52 -26.84
N THR A 220 -4.01 -7.83 -26.99
CA THR A 220 -5.13 -8.32 -27.82
C THR A 220 -6.46 -7.66 -27.41
N GLY A 221 -7.12 -6.98 -28.37
CA GLY A 221 -8.39 -6.28 -28.14
C GLY A 221 -8.32 -5.07 -27.19
N ALA A 222 -7.14 -4.63 -26.77
CA ALA A 222 -6.99 -3.46 -25.90
C ALA A 222 -7.33 -2.15 -26.63
N ASP A 223 -7.78 -1.13 -25.88
CA ASP A 223 -7.99 0.22 -26.39
C ASP A 223 -6.79 1.11 -26.00
N LEU A 224 -5.95 1.45 -26.97
CA LEU A 224 -4.80 2.35 -26.85
C LEU A 224 -5.08 3.71 -27.50
N GLY A 225 -6.34 4.03 -27.78
CA GLY A 225 -6.71 5.30 -28.40
C GLY A 225 -6.04 6.48 -27.69
N THR A 226 -5.43 7.40 -28.45
CA THR A 226 -4.70 8.57 -27.94
C THR A 226 -3.55 8.29 -26.94
N ALA A 227 -3.20 7.03 -26.69
CA ALA A 227 -2.05 6.68 -25.84
C ALA A 227 -0.72 7.10 -26.48
N THR A 228 0.35 7.17 -25.68
CA THR A 228 1.71 7.43 -26.18
C THR A 228 2.64 6.26 -25.85
N LEU A 229 3.31 5.72 -26.91
CA LEU A 229 4.28 4.64 -26.83
C LEU A 229 5.67 5.09 -27.33
N ALA A 230 5.94 6.39 -27.39
CA ALA A 230 7.21 6.89 -27.91
C ALA A 230 8.40 6.19 -27.21
N ASP A 231 9.36 5.73 -28.03
CA ASP A 231 10.57 5.04 -27.54
C ASP A 231 10.31 3.74 -26.74
N ALA A 232 9.08 3.20 -26.76
CA ALA A 232 8.79 1.93 -26.11
C ALA A 232 9.39 0.74 -26.87
N ARG A 233 9.77 -0.30 -26.14
CA ARG A 233 10.33 -1.56 -26.69
C ARG A 233 9.22 -2.57 -26.85
N ILE A 234 8.76 -2.84 -28.08
CA ILE A 234 7.59 -3.67 -28.43
C ILE A 234 7.91 -5.02 -29.07
N ASN A 235 9.16 -5.49 -29.01
CA ASN A 235 9.54 -6.75 -29.63
C ASN A 235 8.69 -7.90 -29.05
N GLY A 236 8.03 -8.67 -29.93
CA GLY A 236 7.16 -9.76 -29.52
C GLY A 236 5.82 -9.34 -28.89
N ALA A 237 5.55 -8.05 -28.75
CA ALA A 237 4.24 -7.59 -28.26
C ALA A 237 3.14 -7.90 -29.31
N ARG A 238 1.95 -8.24 -28.83
CA ARG A 238 0.79 -8.56 -29.66
C ARG A 238 -0.25 -7.45 -29.59
N PHE A 239 -0.69 -6.96 -30.76
CA PHE A 239 -1.70 -5.90 -30.86
C PHE A 239 -2.92 -6.38 -31.65
N THR A 240 -3.17 -7.72 -31.76
CA THR A 240 -4.33 -8.27 -32.46
C THR A 240 -5.61 -7.58 -32.00
N ASP A 241 -6.39 -7.03 -32.90
CA ASP A 241 -7.64 -6.29 -32.63
C ASP A 241 -7.51 -5.09 -31.68
N ALA A 242 -6.29 -4.66 -31.35
CA ALA A 242 -6.08 -3.48 -30.53
C ALA A 242 -6.45 -2.20 -31.30
N LYS A 243 -7.16 -1.28 -30.64
CA LYS A 243 -7.48 0.04 -31.16
C LYS A 243 -6.33 1.00 -30.95
N LEU A 244 -5.86 1.62 -32.05
CA LEU A 244 -4.69 2.52 -32.06
C LEU A 244 -5.06 3.92 -32.58
N ASP A 245 -6.32 4.32 -32.42
CA ASP A 245 -6.81 5.61 -32.92
C ASP A 245 -6.00 6.78 -32.35
N SER A 246 -5.32 7.54 -33.21
CA SER A 246 -4.51 8.69 -32.79
C SER A 246 -3.39 8.40 -31.77
N THR A 247 -3.02 7.14 -31.58
CA THR A 247 -1.90 6.71 -30.72
C THR A 247 -0.59 7.31 -31.24
N ILE A 248 0.28 7.79 -30.35
CA ILE A 248 1.66 8.11 -30.68
C ILE A 248 2.47 6.82 -30.60
N TRP A 249 2.94 6.36 -31.76
CA TRP A 249 3.64 5.08 -31.90
C TRP A 249 5.11 5.17 -31.42
N VAL A 250 5.80 4.04 -31.40
CA VAL A 250 7.19 3.93 -30.89
C VAL A 250 8.20 4.82 -31.65
N ASP A 251 7.97 5.09 -32.93
CA ASP A 251 8.75 6.00 -33.78
C ASP A 251 8.23 7.44 -33.75
N ARG A 252 7.36 7.76 -32.79
CA ARG A 252 6.74 9.07 -32.55
C ARG A 252 5.76 9.55 -33.63
N ARG A 253 5.47 8.75 -34.65
CA ARG A 253 4.37 9.06 -35.59
C ARG A 253 3.02 8.90 -34.89
N ARG A 254 2.02 9.62 -35.38
CA ARG A 254 0.63 9.46 -34.93
C ARG A 254 -0.09 8.48 -35.84
N CYS A 255 -0.67 7.44 -35.27
CA CYS A 255 -1.53 6.52 -36.02
C CYS A 255 -2.79 7.23 -36.49
N ARG A 256 -3.30 6.87 -37.70
CA ARG A 256 -4.54 7.44 -38.25
C ARG A 256 -5.74 7.00 -37.42
N PRO A 257 -6.83 7.79 -37.41
CA PRO A 257 -8.12 7.31 -36.92
C PRO A 257 -8.52 6.01 -37.62
N GLY A 258 -9.05 5.04 -36.86
CA GLY A 258 -9.43 3.72 -37.36
C GLY A 258 -8.26 2.73 -37.47
N SER A 259 -7.03 3.06 -37.04
CA SER A 259 -5.93 2.10 -36.96
C SER A 259 -6.24 0.98 -35.96
N VAL A 260 -6.19 -0.26 -36.44
CA VAL A 260 -6.41 -1.48 -35.65
C VAL A 260 -5.25 -2.44 -35.89
N ALA A 261 -4.74 -3.07 -34.85
CA ALA A 261 -3.61 -4.01 -34.85
C ALA A 261 -2.28 -3.42 -35.34
N GLU A 262 -2.30 -2.47 -36.24
CA GLU A 262 -1.13 -1.81 -36.82
C GLU A 262 -1.34 -0.29 -36.92
N CYS A 263 -0.27 0.47 -36.67
CA CYS A 263 -0.27 1.94 -36.81
C CYS A 263 -0.17 2.32 -38.29
N GLN A 264 -1.27 2.80 -38.86
CA GLN A 264 -1.37 3.25 -40.26
C GLN A 264 -1.12 4.75 -40.39
#